data_e770a9b8462899a78ffb2154e472d675
#
_entry.id   e770a9b8462899a78ffb2154e472d675
#
_cell.length_a   1.000
_cell.length_b   1.000
_cell.length_c   1.000
_cell.angle_alpha   90.00
_cell.angle_beta   90.00
_cell.angle_gamma   90.00
#
_symmetry.space_group_name_H-M   'P 1'
#
loop_
_entity.id
_entity.type
_entity.pdbx_description
1 polymer ?
#
loop_
_entity_poly.entity_id
_entity_poly.type
_entity_poly.pdbx_seq_one_letter_code
_entity_poly.pdbx_strand_id
1 'polypeptide(L)'
;MNKTIKFFIDKNNSGNRIDVFLSKKIHHLTRSYLKKLIEKKNLRINKKIINTPSTKVKLNDQISLILSEVTKDNLIPSKIKLNIVYEDEDILVINKPNGMVVHPGAGNYESTIANALKYKYKNNLSDIGGLLRPGIVHRIDKETSGLLVVAKNNFSHSVLGKQFSEHSIERRYKCLVWGVIRPLSGRIETLISRNKKNRQLMTASDISGKKAVTNYKTIKVFYGEEIPKISLLECVLETGRTHQIRVHLKYKGTSILGDNQYGKKKIKFKKVNKIFTEVLEDLKGQALHAQTLGFNHPTKNKWMNFETDLPSDFKKMLNLLKKLNG
;
A
#
# COMPACT_ATOMS: atom_id res chain seq x y z
N MET A 1 13.07 15.69 -26.95
CA MET A 1 12.10 16.55 -27.72
C MET A 1 10.75 16.56 -27.00
N ASN A 2 10.20 17.73 -26.72
CA ASN A 2 8.89 17.81 -26.10
C ASN A 2 7.79 17.33 -27.07
N LYS A 3 7.04 16.30 -26.70
CA LYS A 3 5.91 15.81 -27.50
C LYS A 3 4.65 16.59 -27.14
N THR A 4 4.00 17.22 -28.10
CA THR A 4 2.73 17.93 -27.91
C THR A 4 1.57 17.05 -28.39
N ILE A 5 0.61 16.80 -27.52
CA ILE A 5 -0.64 16.09 -27.87
C ILE A 5 -1.76 17.12 -27.95
N LYS A 6 -2.55 17.05 -29.02
CA LYS A 6 -3.69 17.96 -29.24
C LYS A 6 -5.01 17.20 -29.22
N PHE A 7 -6.05 17.81 -28.66
CA PHE A 7 -7.42 17.30 -28.66
C PHE A 7 -8.40 18.44 -28.95
N PHE A 8 -9.53 18.10 -29.53
CA PHE A 8 -10.72 18.98 -29.61
C PHE A 8 -11.80 18.43 -28.69
N ILE A 9 -12.53 19.34 -28.04
CA ILE A 9 -13.62 18.97 -27.15
C ILE A 9 -14.90 18.86 -27.96
N ASP A 10 -15.46 17.65 -27.96
CA ASP A 10 -16.76 17.34 -28.53
C ASP A 10 -17.92 17.62 -27.55
N LYS A 11 -19.16 17.47 -28.02
CA LYS A 11 -20.39 17.70 -27.24
C LYS A 11 -20.46 16.81 -25.99
N ASN A 12 -19.98 15.55 -26.08
CA ASN A 12 -20.03 14.54 -24.97
C ASN A 12 -19.01 14.83 -23.88
N ASN A 13 -17.97 15.57 -24.17
CA ASN A 13 -16.89 15.90 -23.24
C ASN A 13 -16.96 17.34 -22.72
N SER A 14 -17.84 18.16 -23.25
CA SER A 14 -18.08 19.51 -22.75
C SER A 14 -18.58 19.51 -21.30
N GLY A 15 -18.10 20.46 -20.48
CA GLY A 15 -18.41 20.54 -19.04
C GLY A 15 -17.58 19.66 -18.15
N ASN A 16 -16.83 18.69 -18.69
CA ASN A 16 -15.94 17.83 -17.91
C ASN A 16 -14.74 18.63 -17.38
N ARG A 17 -14.19 18.19 -16.27
CA ARG A 17 -12.90 18.69 -15.78
C ARG A 17 -11.78 18.22 -16.72
N ILE A 18 -10.81 19.11 -16.98
CA ILE A 18 -9.71 18.80 -17.91
C ILE A 18 -8.84 17.63 -17.45
N ASP A 19 -8.60 17.47 -16.12
CA ASP A 19 -7.84 16.35 -15.58
C ASP A 19 -8.55 15.00 -15.78
N VAL A 20 -9.89 15.00 -15.76
CA VAL A 20 -10.72 13.81 -16.03
C VAL A 20 -10.75 13.50 -17.53
N PHE A 21 -10.98 14.51 -18.36
CA PHE A 21 -10.96 14.36 -19.82
C PHE A 21 -9.65 13.75 -20.30
N LEU A 22 -8.51 14.34 -19.90
CA LEU A 22 -7.19 13.87 -20.31
C LEU A 22 -6.91 12.45 -19.84
N SER A 23 -7.32 12.07 -18.62
CA SER A 23 -7.11 10.72 -18.11
C SER A 23 -7.89 9.64 -18.87
N LYS A 24 -9.04 10.01 -19.45
CA LYS A 24 -9.83 9.13 -20.32
C LYS A 24 -9.26 9.00 -21.74
N LYS A 25 -8.58 10.04 -22.24
CA LYS A 25 -8.01 10.05 -23.60
C LYS A 25 -6.58 9.55 -23.67
N ILE A 26 -5.83 9.63 -22.57
CA ILE A 26 -4.40 9.24 -22.51
C ILE A 26 -4.26 8.11 -21.51
N HIS A 27 -4.59 6.89 -21.91
CA HIS A 27 -4.70 5.70 -21.04
C HIS A 27 -3.39 5.31 -20.34
N HIS A 28 -2.23 5.65 -20.91
CA HIS A 28 -0.91 5.34 -20.35
C HIS A 28 -0.42 6.37 -19.31
N LEU A 29 -1.17 7.45 -19.06
CA LEU A 29 -0.81 8.46 -18.06
C LEU A 29 -1.82 8.48 -16.91
N THR A 30 -1.31 8.42 -15.68
CA THR A 30 -2.18 8.50 -14.49
C THR A 30 -2.76 9.91 -14.33
N ARG A 31 -3.98 9.99 -13.78
CA ARG A 31 -4.63 11.28 -13.49
C ARG A 31 -3.76 12.17 -12.57
N SER A 32 -3.05 11.58 -11.63
CA SER A 32 -2.13 12.33 -10.74
C SER A 32 -0.95 12.94 -11.49
N TYR A 33 -0.41 12.23 -12.50
CA TYR A 33 0.64 12.75 -13.34
C TYR A 33 0.14 13.88 -14.25
N LEU A 34 -1.02 13.71 -14.89
CA LEU A 34 -1.68 14.75 -15.70
C LEU A 34 -1.94 16.01 -14.87
N LYS A 35 -2.39 15.86 -13.63
CA LYS A 35 -2.57 16.97 -12.68
C LYS A 35 -1.26 17.74 -12.46
N LYS A 36 -0.14 17.06 -12.23
CA LYS A 36 1.18 17.70 -12.08
C LYS A 36 1.62 18.44 -13.34
N LEU A 37 1.36 17.87 -14.53
CA LEU A 37 1.65 18.57 -15.80
C LEU A 37 0.87 19.85 -15.94
N ILE A 38 -0.43 19.84 -15.59
CA ILE A 38 -1.28 21.03 -15.62
C ILE A 38 -0.76 22.09 -14.64
N GLU A 39 -0.49 21.71 -13.38
CA GLU A 39 0.06 22.60 -12.35
C GLU A 39 1.42 23.23 -12.77
N LYS A 40 2.22 22.48 -13.55
CA LYS A 40 3.50 22.95 -14.15
C LYS A 40 3.32 23.77 -15.42
N LYS A 41 2.11 24.22 -15.74
CA LYS A 41 1.79 25.09 -16.91
C LYS A 41 2.05 24.43 -18.28
N ASN A 42 2.06 23.08 -18.36
CA ASN A 42 2.24 22.35 -19.61
C ASN A 42 0.93 22.14 -20.40
N LEU A 43 -0.17 22.72 -19.95
CA LEU A 43 -1.48 22.64 -20.61
C LEU A 43 -1.88 24.00 -21.16
N ARG A 44 -2.41 23.99 -22.38
CA ARG A 44 -3.07 25.14 -22.99
C ARG A 44 -4.47 24.78 -23.46
N ILE A 45 -5.42 25.69 -23.23
CA ILE A 45 -6.77 25.66 -23.80
C ILE A 45 -6.90 26.91 -24.64
N ASN A 46 -7.21 26.76 -25.93
CA ASN A 46 -7.30 27.87 -26.89
C ASN A 46 -6.09 28.82 -26.83
N LYS A 47 -4.88 28.24 -26.83
CA LYS A 47 -3.56 28.91 -26.70
C LYS A 47 -3.29 29.53 -25.31
N LYS A 48 -4.27 29.66 -24.39
CA LYS A 48 -4.08 30.19 -23.02
C LYS A 48 -3.54 29.08 -22.09
N ILE A 49 -2.53 29.42 -21.29
CA ILE A 49 -1.95 28.49 -20.31
C ILE A 49 -2.96 28.26 -19.18
N ILE A 50 -3.17 26.97 -18.84
CA ILE A 50 -4.02 26.52 -17.74
C ILE A 50 -3.15 25.79 -16.70
N ASN A 51 -3.29 26.18 -15.44
CA ASN A 51 -2.58 25.57 -14.31
C ASN A 51 -3.52 24.92 -13.27
N THR A 52 -4.82 24.97 -13.50
CA THR A 52 -5.84 24.46 -12.59
C THR A 52 -6.46 23.17 -13.13
N PRO A 53 -6.18 22.00 -12.52
CA PRO A 53 -6.66 20.69 -13.00
C PRO A 53 -8.18 20.52 -13.01
N SER A 54 -8.89 21.31 -12.21
CA SER A 54 -10.36 21.30 -12.13
C SER A 54 -11.05 22.19 -13.18
N THR A 55 -10.30 22.88 -14.03
CA THR A 55 -10.87 23.71 -15.11
C THR A 55 -11.83 22.89 -15.96
N LYS A 56 -13.03 23.39 -16.17
CA LYS A 56 -14.03 22.76 -17.05
C LYS A 56 -13.77 23.17 -18.50
N VAL A 57 -13.80 22.18 -19.39
CA VAL A 57 -13.65 22.40 -20.84
C VAL A 57 -15.01 22.68 -21.49
N LYS A 58 -14.99 23.45 -22.57
CA LYS A 58 -16.19 23.84 -23.36
C LYS A 58 -16.16 23.15 -24.72
N LEU A 59 -17.33 23.05 -25.35
CA LEU A 59 -17.44 22.59 -26.75
C LEU A 59 -16.49 23.40 -27.65
N ASN A 60 -15.80 22.71 -28.56
CA ASN A 60 -14.83 23.26 -29.49
C ASN A 60 -13.53 23.81 -28.86
N ASP A 61 -13.32 23.65 -27.56
CA ASP A 61 -12.01 23.96 -26.96
C ASP A 61 -10.90 23.15 -27.61
N GLN A 62 -9.83 23.82 -28.02
CA GLN A 62 -8.61 23.21 -28.49
C GLN A 62 -7.64 23.00 -27.31
N ILE A 63 -7.42 21.75 -26.95
CA ILE A 63 -6.50 21.35 -25.88
C ILE A 63 -5.12 21.04 -26.46
N SER A 64 -4.09 21.62 -25.89
CA SER A 64 -2.71 21.32 -26.23
C SER A 64 -1.93 20.98 -24.95
N LEU A 65 -1.57 19.70 -24.79
CA LEU A 65 -0.78 19.22 -23.68
C LEU A 65 0.66 18.98 -24.14
N ILE A 66 1.59 19.72 -23.56
CA ILE A 66 3.02 19.50 -23.77
C ILE A 66 3.42 18.39 -22.80
N LEU A 67 3.74 17.22 -23.34
CA LEU A 67 4.48 16.24 -22.61
C LEU A 67 5.94 16.73 -22.67
N SER A 68 6.36 17.53 -21.68
CA SER A 68 7.78 17.65 -21.44
C SER A 68 8.33 16.23 -21.38
N GLU A 69 9.43 15.97 -22.05
CA GLU A 69 10.16 14.72 -21.78
C GLU A 69 10.11 14.51 -20.28
N VAL A 70 9.46 13.43 -19.86
CA VAL A 70 9.46 13.05 -18.46
C VAL A 70 10.89 13.16 -18.05
N THR A 71 11.20 14.14 -17.19
CA THR A 71 12.53 14.25 -16.58
C THR A 71 12.88 12.83 -16.23
N LYS A 72 13.87 12.27 -16.97
CA LYS A 72 14.29 10.87 -16.98
C LYS A 72 13.91 10.24 -15.67
N ASP A 73 13.17 9.14 -15.71
CA ASP A 73 12.84 8.32 -14.57
C ASP A 73 13.72 8.64 -13.37
N ASN A 74 13.23 9.42 -12.42
CA ASN A 74 13.97 9.67 -11.19
C ASN A 74 13.91 8.42 -10.27
N LEU A 75 13.50 7.28 -10.81
CA LEU A 75 13.64 6.00 -10.15
C LEU A 75 15.07 5.51 -10.39
N ILE A 76 15.94 5.84 -9.45
CA ILE A 76 17.36 5.44 -9.48
C ILE A 76 17.43 3.92 -9.27
N PRO A 77 17.99 3.15 -10.22
CA PRO A 77 18.20 1.73 -10.03
C PRO A 77 19.16 1.49 -8.86
N SER A 78 18.76 0.66 -7.89
CA SER A 78 19.59 0.37 -6.72
C SER A 78 19.82 -1.14 -6.57
N LYS A 79 21.08 -1.55 -6.39
CA LYS A 79 21.46 -2.95 -6.19
C LYS A 79 21.06 -3.43 -4.80
N ILE A 80 19.77 -3.77 -4.66
CA ILE A 80 19.20 -4.27 -3.42
C ILE A 80 18.75 -5.72 -3.65
N LYS A 81 19.13 -6.63 -2.76
CA LYS A 81 18.71 -8.03 -2.83
C LYS A 81 17.21 -8.14 -2.53
N LEU A 82 16.44 -8.65 -3.48
CA LEU A 82 15.03 -9.00 -3.29
C LEU A 82 14.92 -10.44 -2.82
N ASN A 83 14.10 -10.67 -1.79
CA ASN A 83 13.72 -12.02 -1.37
C ASN A 83 12.56 -12.48 -2.25
N ILE A 84 12.89 -13.20 -3.35
CA ILE A 84 11.93 -13.70 -4.33
C ILE A 84 11.43 -15.05 -3.86
N VAL A 85 10.11 -15.18 -3.70
CA VAL A 85 9.41 -16.41 -3.30
C VAL A 85 9.00 -17.21 -4.54
N TYR A 86 8.61 -16.50 -5.61
CA TYR A 86 8.21 -17.10 -6.87
C TYR A 86 8.47 -16.12 -8.02
N GLU A 87 8.83 -16.66 -9.17
CA GLU A 87 8.99 -15.90 -10.40
C GLU A 87 8.66 -16.77 -11.62
N ASP A 88 7.90 -16.22 -12.57
CA ASP A 88 7.74 -16.75 -13.92
C ASP A 88 7.72 -15.61 -14.96
N GLU A 89 7.17 -15.86 -16.17
CA GLU A 89 7.12 -14.83 -17.24
C GLU A 89 6.14 -13.71 -16.95
N ASP A 90 5.14 -13.95 -16.10
CA ASP A 90 4.01 -13.04 -15.86
C ASP A 90 4.10 -12.28 -14.55
N ILE A 91 4.57 -12.93 -13.51
CA ILE A 91 4.53 -12.42 -12.14
C ILE A 91 5.83 -12.68 -11.39
N LEU A 92 6.01 -11.87 -10.37
CA LEU A 92 7.03 -12.01 -9.35
C LEU A 92 6.38 -11.87 -7.97
N VAL A 93 6.60 -12.82 -7.06
CA VAL A 93 6.17 -12.73 -5.66
C VAL A 93 7.39 -12.51 -4.78
N ILE A 94 7.34 -11.45 -3.98
CA ILE A 94 8.45 -11.00 -3.13
C ILE A 94 8.02 -11.08 -1.68
N ASN A 95 8.89 -11.55 -0.79
CA ASN A 95 8.77 -11.35 0.65
C ASN A 95 9.50 -10.05 1.03
N LYS A 96 8.74 -8.95 1.19
CA LYS A 96 9.29 -7.64 1.52
C LYS A 96 9.79 -7.63 2.97
N PRO A 97 11.04 -7.20 3.23
CA PRO A 97 11.51 -7.01 4.59
C PRO A 97 10.79 -5.83 5.28
N ASN A 98 10.82 -5.82 6.60
CA ASN A 98 10.42 -4.66 7.40
C ASN A 98 11.33 -3.46 7.11
N GLY A 99 10.82 -2.23 7.24
CA GLY A 99 11.57 -1.00 7.04
C GLY A 99 11.73 -0.53 5.59
N MET A 100 11.38 -1.36 4.60
CA MET A 100 11.50 -1.03 3.18
C MET A 100 10.18 -0.50 2.61
N VAL A 101 10.24 0.63 1.89
CA VAL A 101 9.10 1.21 1.18
C VAL A 101 8.91 0.52 -0.17
N VAL A 102 7.67 0.33 -0.59
CA VAL A 102 7.38 -0.33 -1.88
C VAL A 102 7.77 0.54 -3.07
N HIS A 103 7.46 1.83 -3.05
CA HIS A 103 7.77 2.77 -4.14
C HIS A 103 8.14 4.15 -3.58
N PRO A 104 8.92 4.98 -4.32
CA PRO A 104 9.31 6.30 -3.88
C PRO A 104 8.15 7.17 -3.40
N GLY A 105 8.39 7.93 -2.35
CA GLY A 105 7.46 8.88 -1.76
C GLY A 105 8.19 9.86 -0.84
N ALA A 106 7.47 10.81 -0.24
CA ALA A 106 8.04 11.85 0.60
C ALA A 106 9.01 11.27 1.66
N GLY A 107 10.28 11.68 1.61
CA GLY A 107 11.35 11.24 2.51
C GLY A 107 11.93 9.85 2.20
N ASN A 108 11.49 9.14 1.15
CA ASN A 108 12.02 7.84 0.75
C ASN A 108 12.06 7.74 -0.78
N TYR A 109 13.09 8.30 -1.40
CA TYR A 109 13.24 8.34 -2.86
C TYR A 109 14.12 7.20 -3.40
N GLU A 110 14.96 6.64 -2.56
CA GLU A 110 15.90 5.57 -2.85
C GLU A 110 15.66 4.38 -1.92
N SER A 111 16.28 3.25 -2.22
CA SER A 111 16.19 2.03 -1.39
C SER A 111 14.77 1.46 -1.23
N THR A 112 13.93 1.61 -2.27
CA THR A 112 12.59 1.02 -2.30
C THR A 112 12.55 -0.28 -3.12
N ILE A 113 11.48 -1.06 -2.99
CA ILE A 113 11.25 -2.22 -3.88
C ILE A 113 11.29 -1.80 -5.36
N ALA A 114 10.69 -0.65 -5.70
CA ALA A 114 10.73 -0.13 -7.07
C ALA A 114 12.15 0.11 -7.59
N ASN A 115 13.06 0.68 -6.75
CA ASN A 115 14.46 0.88 -7.13
C ASN A 115 15.19 -0.45 -7.36
N ALA A 116 14.94 -1.46 -6.52
CA ALA A 116 15.50 -2.81 -6.68
C ALA A 116 14.96 -3.52 -7.93
N LEU A 117 13.65 -3.39 -8.19
CA LEU A 117 13.01 -3.91 -9.39
C LEU A 117 13.58 -3.27 -10.66
N LYS A 118 13.75 -1.94 -10.67
CA LYS A 118 14.35 -1.21 -11.79
C LYS A 118 15.78 -1.66 -12.06
N TYR A 119 16.57 -1.93 -11.00
CA TYR A 119 17.93 -2.45 -11.15
C TYR A 119 17.94 -3.85 -11.76
N LYS A 120 17.12 -4.78 -11.22
CA LYS A 120 17.15 -6.19 -11.63
C LYS A 120 16.53 -6.41 -13.01
N TYR A 121 15.39 -5.77 -13.29
CA TYR A 121 14.59 -6.02 -14.49
C TYR A 121 14.69 -4.93 -15.55
N LYS A 122 15.37 -3.81 -15.24
CA LYS A 122 15.50 -2.65 -16.16
C LYS A 122 14.12 -2.16 -16.63
N ASN A 123 13.77 -2.42 -17.88
CA ASN A 123 12.47 -2.04 -18.48
C ASN A 123 11.52 -3.25 -18.70
N ASN A 124 11.91 -4.44 -18.24
CA ASN A 124 11.14 -5.67 -18.46
C ASN A 124 10.11 -5.91 -17.35
N LEU A 125 9.38 -4.86 -16.96
CA LEU A 125 8.24 -4.91 -16.06
C LEU A 125 7.12 -4.04 -16.62
N SER A 126 5.90 -4.30 -16.18
CA SER A 126 4.76 -3.46 -16.56
C SER A 126 4.97 -1.99 -16.19
N ASP A 127 4.62 -1.09 -17.07
CA ASP A 127 4.67 0.37 -16.91
C ASP A 127 3.30 1.02 -16.63
N ILE A 128 2.20 0.25 -16.56
CA ILE A 128 0.84 0.75 -16.27
C ILE A 128 0.80 1.57 -14.98
N GLY A 129 1.56 1.19 -13.96
CA GLY A 129 1.67 1.92 -12.68
C GLY A 129 2.42 3.26 -12.81
N GLY A 130 3.00 3.55 -13.98
CA GLY A 130 3.88 4.68 -14.26
C GLY A 130 5.33 4.39 -13.89
N LEU A 131 6.23 5.24 -14.38
CA LEU A 131 7.68 5.04 -14.35
C LEU A 131 8.28 4.86 -12.94
N LEU A 132 7.62 5.37 -11.92
CA LEU A 132 8.05 5.23 -10.51
C LEU A 132 7.52 3.95 -9.83
N ARG A 133 6.72 3.14 -10.53
CA ARG A 133 6.06 1.95 -9.99
C ARG A 133 6.09 0.78 -10.96
N PRO A 134 7.26 0.37 -11.48
CA PRO A 134 7.37 -0.72 -12.44
C PRO A 134 6.77 -2.00 -11.86
N GLY A 135 5.74 -2.52 -12.51
CA GLY A 135 5.05 -3.75 -12.15
C GLY A 135 4.26 -3.73 -10.82
N ILE A 136 4.24 -2.62 -10.08
CA ILE A 136 3.63 -2.57 -8.73
C ILE A 136 2.12 -2.41 -8.83
N VAL A 137 1.38 -3.46 -8.52
CA VAL A 137 -0.10 -3.52 -8.54
C VAL A 137 -0.72 -3.19 -7.18
N HIS A 138 0.00 -3.42 -6.08
CA HIS A 138 -0.44 -3.11 -4.72
C HIS A 138 0.73 -2.72 -3.81
N ARG A 139 0.43 -2.42 -2.56
CA ARG A 139 1.45 -2.05 -1.58
C ARG A 139 1.11 -2.49 -0.17
N ILE A 140 2.14 -2.71 0.64
CA ILE A 140 2.09 -2.80 2.09
C ILE A 140 2.93 -1.67 2.70
N ASP A 141 2.71 -1.36 3.97
CA ASP A 141 3.37 -0.23 4.64
C ASP A 141 4.90 -0.45 4.77
N LYS A 142 5.64 0.63 5.00
CA LYS A 142 7.10 0.58 5.18
C LYS A 142 7.50 -0.46 6.22
N GLU A 143 6.90 -0.39 7.40
CA GLU A 143 7.20 -1.24 8.55
C GLU A 143 6.31 -2.48 8.64
N THR A 144 5.62 -2.85 7.57
CA THR A 144 4.94 -4.13 7.41
C THR A 144 5.79 -5.01 6.51
N SER A 145 6.12 -6.20 6.97
CA SER A 145 6.82 -7.23 6.19
C SER A 145 5.85 -8.16 5.48
N GLY A 146 6.36 -8.99 4.57
CA GLY A 146 5.60 -10.09 3.96
C GLY A 146 5.34 -9.96 2.47
N LEU A 147 4.40 -10.72 1.98
CA LEU A 147 4.20 -10.99 0.56
C LEU A 147 3.65 -9.81 -0.23
N LEU A 148 4.23 -9.64 -1.41
CA LEU A 148 3.87 -8.63 -2.41
C LEU A 148 3.99 -9.26 -3.80
N VAL A 149 2.95 -9.11 -4.66
CA VAL A 149 3.00 -9.52 -6.07
C VAL A 149 3.32 -8.33 -6.97
N VAL A 150 4.15 -8.58 -7.98
CA VAL A 150 4.59 -7.63 -9.01
C VAL A 150 4.26 -8.22 -10.37
N ALA A 151 3.75 -7.42 -11.29
CA ALA A 151 3.45 -7.81 -12.66
C ALA A 151 4.65 -7.58 -13.58
N LYS A 152 5.07 -8.60 -14.34
CA LYS A 152 6.20 -8.49 -15.28
C LYS A 152 5.78 -7.87 -16.62
N ASN A 153 4.51 -7.94 -16.97
CA ASN A 153 3.98 -7.35 -18.21
C ASN A 153 2.64 -6.63 -17.98
N ASN A 154 2.19 -5.89 -19.00
CA ASN A 154 0.98 -5.05 -18.88
C ASN A 154 -0.32 -5.87 -18.82
N PHE A 155 -0.36 -7.03 -19.45
CA PHE A 155 -1.51 -7.92 -19.36
C PHE A 155 -1.70 -8.41 -17.93
N SER A 156 -0.66 -8.97 -17.33
CA SER A 156 -0.68 -9.46 -15.95
C SER A 156 -0.98 -8.35 -14.96
N HIS A 157 -0.48 -7.12 -15.20
CA HIS A 157 -0.82 -5.95 -14.38
C HIS A 157 -2.31 -5.63 -14.41
N SER A 158 -2.91 -5.64 -15.61
CA SER A 158 -4.35 -5.37 -15.79
C SER A 158 -5.20 -6.42 -15.11
N VAL A 159 -4.86 -7.71 -15.27
CA VAL A 159 -5.59 -8.82 -14.65
C VAL A 159 -5.48 -8.78 -13.13
N LEU A 160 -4.28 -8.63 -12.57
CA LEU A 160 -4.09 -8.50 -11.12
C LEU A 160 -4.77 -7.24 -10.58
N GLY A 161 -4.67 -6.11 -11.29
CA GLY A 161 -5.35 -4.87 -10.92
C GLY A 161 -6.87 -5.04 -10.84
N LYS A 162 -7.47 -5.81 -11.77
CA LYS A 162 -8.89 -6.19 -11.73
C LYS A 162 -9.20 -7.03 -10.50
N GLN A 163 -8.44 -8.08 -10.22
CA GLN A 163 -8.62 -8.92 -9.03
C GLN A 163 -8.52 -8.12 -7.72
N PHE A 164 -7.58 -7.15 -7.62
CA PHE A 164 -7.52 -6.24 -6.47
C PHE A 164 -8.75 -5.34 -6.35
N SER A 165 -9.30 -4.84 -7.47
CA SER A 165 -10.49 -3.99 -7.47
C SER A 165 -11.78 -4.74 -7.16
N GLU A 166 -11.87 -5.99 -7.58
CA GLU A 166 -12.99 -6.92 -7.33
C GLU A 166 -12.90 -7.64 -5.98
N HIS A 167 -11.79 -7.40 -5.24
CA HIS A 167 -11.54 -7.99 -3.93
C HIS A 167 -11.46 -9.53 -3.93
N SER A 168 -11.08 -10.13 -5.05
CA SER A 168 -10.94 -11.59 -5.21
C SER A 168 -9.58 -12.13 -4.75
N ILE A 169 -8.64 -11.26 -4.38
CA ILE A 169 -7.31 -11.62 -3.86
C ILE A 169 -7.37 -11.90 -2.38
N GLU A 170 -6.89 -13.05 -1.97
CA GLU A 170 -6.75 -13.42 -0.57
C GLU A 170 -5.50 -12.78 0.04
N ARG A 171 -5.65 -12.10 1.18
CA ARG A 171 -4.56 -11.46 1.92
C ARG A 171 -4.74 -11.69 3.39
N ARG A 172 -3.89 -12.57 3.97
CA ARG A 172 -3.90 -12.85 5.41
C ARG A 172 -2.67 -12.28 6.06
N TYR A 173 -2.90 -11.65 7.20
CA TYR A 173 -1.87 -11.01 8.01
C TYR A 173 -1.86 -11.60 9.41
N LYS A 174 -0.67 -11.75 10.00
CA LYS A 174 -0.51 -11.99 11.42
C LYS A 174 -0.08 -10.69 12.10
N CYS A 175 -0.64 -10.42 13.28
CA CYS A 175 -0.21 -9.29 14.08
C CYS A 175 -0.30 -9.57 15.57
N LEU A 176 0.57 -8.90 16.34
CA LEU A 176 0.49 -8.85 17.81
C LEU A 176 -0.12 -7.52 18.23
N VAL A 177 -1.13 -7.56 19.10
CA VAL A 177 -1.84 -6.38 19.56
C VAL A 177 -1.86 -6.27 21.09
N TRP A 178 -1.92 -5.05 21.58
CA TRP A 178 -2.11 -4.75 22.99
C TRP A 178 -3.53 -5.10 23.42
N GLY A 179 -3.66 -5.88 24.50
CA GLY A 179 -4.95 -6.27 25.05
C GLY A 179 -5.61 -7.42 24.31
N VAL A 180 -6.92 -7.52 24.51
CA VAL A 180 -7.77 -8.55 23.91
C VAL A 180 -8.91 -7.86 23.18
N ILE A 181 -9.03 -8.13 21.88
CA ILE A 181 -10.17 -7.65 21.10
C ILE A 181 -11.41 -8.49 21.40
N ARG A 182 -12.55 -7.84 21.57
CA ARG A 182 -13.84 -8.51 21.82
C ARG A 182 -14.85 -8.10 20.76
N PRO A 183 -15.62 -9.05 20.17
CA PRO A 183 -15.50 -10.52 20.32
C PRO A 183 -14.15 -11.04 19.80
N LEU A 184 -13.77 -12.29 20.09
CA LEU A 184 -12.48 -12.88 19.70
C LEU A 184 -12.32 -13.08 18.18
N SER A 185 -13.41 -13.07 17.45
CA SER A 185 -13.44 -13.03 15.98
C SER A 185 -14.56 -12.10 15.53
N GLY A 186 -14.39 -11.52 14.35
CA GLY A 186 -15.39 -10.61 13.82
C GLY A 186 -14.93 -9.86 12.58
N ARG A 187 -15.78 -8.92 12.18
CA ARG A 187 -15.61 -8.07 11.00
C ARG A 187 -15.64 -6.60 11.44
N ILE A 188 -14.64 -5.85 10.99
CA ILE A 188 -14.56 -4.40 11.20
C ILE A 188 -14.86 -3.74 9.86
N GLU A 189 -15.94 -2.99 9.79
CA GLU A 189 -16.32 -2.20 8.62
C GLU A 189 -16.44 -0.75 9.01
N THR A 190 -15.68 0.13 8.35
CA THR A 190 -15.67 1.58 8.58
C THR A 190 -15.36 2.32 7.28
N LEU A 191 -15.38 3.65 7.34
CA LEU A 191 -14.85 4.52 6.30
C LEU A 191 -13.46 5.03 6.73
N ILE A 192 -12.43 4.81 5.91
CA ILE A 192 -11.08 5.31 6.19
C ILE A 192 -10.77 6.53 5.33
N SER A 193 -10.35 7.61 5.99
CA SER A 193 -9.93 8.86 5.37
C SER A 193 -8.62 9.37 5.99
N ARG A 194 -8.00 10.39 5.36
CA ARG A 194 -6.86 11.09 5.97
C ARG A 194 -7.30 11.86 7.20
N ASN A 195 -6.51 11.75 8.27
CA ASN A 195 -6.77 12.53 9.48
C ASN A 195 -6.66 14.04 9.17
N LYS A 196 -7.64 14.82 9.62
CA LYS A 196 -7.71 16.27 9.34
C LYS A 196 -6.58 17.05 10.04
N LYS A 197 -6.20 16.64 11.26
CA LYS A 197 -5.17 17.32 12.08
C LYS A 197 -3.76 16.87 11.69
N ASN A 198 -3.55 15.59 11.37
CA ASN A 198 -2.26 15.06 10.95
C ASN A 198 -2.40 14.26 9.66
N ARG A 199 -2.06 14.86 8.51
CA ARG A 199 -2.21 14.26 7.18
C ARG A 199 -1.31 13.04 6.91
N GLN A 200 -0.36 12.73 7.78
CA GLN A 200 0.42 11.50 7.71
C GLN A 200 -0.36 10.29 8.23
N LEU A 201 -1.38 10.53 9.05
CA LEU A 201 -2.23 9.50 9.64
C LEU A 201 -3.52 9.30 8.83
N MET A 202 -4.07 8.09 8.97
CA MET A 202 -5.42 7.75 8.55
C MET A 202 -6.32 7.64 9.78
N THR A 203 -7.62 7.79 9.59
CA THR A 203 -8.61 7.63 10.65
C THR A 203 -9.81 6.84 10.15
N ALA A 204 -10.37 6.00 11.02
CA ALA A 204 -11.65 5.36 10.82
C ALA A 204 -12.78 6.28 11.26
N SER A 205 -13.88 6.27 10.53
CA SER A 205 -15.08 7.07 10.76
C SER A 205 -16.28 6.36 10.17
N ASP A 206 -17.46 6.62 10.69
CA ASP A 206 -18.74 6.13 10.14
C ASP A 206 -19.36 7.14 9.16
N ILE A 207 -18.76 8.37 9.04
CA ILE A 207 -19.37 9.49 8.32
C ILE A 207 -18.70 9.70 6.95
N SER A 208 -17.36 9.64 6.86
CA SER A 208 -16.64 10.03 5.65
C SER A 208 -15.37 9.23 5.41
N GLY A 209 -15.11 8.90 4.15
CA GLY A 209 -13.93 8.15 3.76
C GLY A 209 -14.22 7.14 2.66
N LYS A 210 -13.32 6.19 2.50
CA LYS A 210 -13.49 5.04 1.58
C LYS A 210 -13.80 3.81 2.41
N LYS A 211 -14.80 3.03 1.98
CA LYS A 211 -15.17 1.76 2.62
C LYS A 211 -13.93 0.88 2.84
N ALA A 212 -13.80 0.39 4.05
CA ALA A 212 -12.71 -0.46 4.51
C ALA A 212 -13.28 -1.62 5.33
N VAL A 213 -12.86 -2.85 5.01
CA VAL A 213 -13.37 -4.06 5.65
C VAL A 213 -12.21 -4.98 5.98
N THR A 214 -12.10 -5.34 7.27
CA THR A 214 -11.11 -6.28 7.81
C THR A 214 -11.81 -7.33 8.65
N ASN A 215 -11.67 -8.60 8.30
CA ASN A 215 -12.06 -9.72 9.14
C ASN A 215 -10.89 -10.07 10.06
N TYR A 216 -11.16 -10.44 11.31
CA TYR A 216 -10.12 -10.82 12.26
C TYR A 216 -10.52 -12.01 13.09
N LYS A 217 -9.52 -12.76 13.54
CA LYS A 217 -9.66 -13.88 14.48
C LYS A 217 -8.49 -13.86 15.47
N THR A 218 -8.79 -13.90 16.76
CA THR A 218 -7.79 -14.09 17.81
C THR A 218 -7.34 -15.55 17.79
N ILE A 219 -6.05 -15.76 17.58
CA ILE A 219 -5.43 -17.09 17.56
C ILE A 219 -5.01 -17.52 18.97
N LYS A 220 -4.41 -16.58 19.71
CA LYS A 220 -3.94 -16.82 21.07
C LYS A 220 -3.92 -15.51 21.86
N VAL A 221 -4.23 -15.61 23.15
CA VAL A 221 -4.04 -14.52 24.12
C VAL A 221 -2.90 -14.92 25.03
N PHE A 222 -2.00 -14.00 25.28
CA PHE A 222 -0.89 -14.11 26.21
C PHE A 222 -1.15 -13.17 27.38
N TYR A 223 -0.94 -13.68 28.60
CA TYR A 223 -1.05 -12.93 29.84
C TYR A 223 -0.14 -13.54 30.90
N GLY A 224 0.31 -12.73 31.84
CA GLY A 224 1.15 -13.16 32.93
C GLY A 224 1.31 -12.03 33.94
N GLU A 225 1.98 -12.30 35.07
CA GLU A 225 2.19 -11.27 36.11
C GLU A 225 3.12 -10.16 35.65
N GLU A 226 4.05 -10.48 34.74
CA GLU A 226 5.11 -9.56 34.28
C GLU A 226 4.88 -9.04 32.85
N ILE A 227 3.79 -9.42 32.18
CA ILE A 227 3.45 -8.93 30.85
C ILE A 227 2.00 -8.46 30.78
N PRO A 228 1.72 -7.36 30.06
CA PRO A 228 0.35 -6.97 29.79
C PRO A 228 -0.33 -8.01 28.88
N LYS A 229 -1.67 -8.03 28.90
CA LYS A 229 -2.41 -8.86 27.95
C LYS A 229 -2.06 -8.49 26.52
N ILE A 230 -1.67 -9.48 25.73
CA ILE A 230 -1.29 -9.37 24.30
C ILE A 230 -2.01 -10.47 23.54
N SER A 231 -2.52 -10.16 22.35
CA SER A 231 -3.16 -11.14 21.50
C SER A 231 -2.44 -11.28 20.16
N LEU A 232 -2.29 -12.52 19.72
CA LEU A 232 -1.93 -12.86 18.35
C LEU A 232 -3.22 -12.94 17.54
N LEU A 233 -3.33 -12.11 16.51
CA LEU A 233 -4.46 -12.08 15.60
C LEU A 233 -4.07 -12.55 14.20
N GLU A 234 -5.04 -13.13 13.50
CA GLU A 234 -5.09 -13.22 12.06
C GLU A 234 -6.06 -12.18 11.54
N CYS A 235 -5.65 -11.41 10.52
CA CYS A 235 -6.48 -10.43 9.83
C CYS A 235 -6.59 -10.78 8.36
N VAL A 236 -7.81 -10.81 7.80
CA VAL A 236 -8.08 -11.04 6.38
C VAL A 236 -8.69 -9.78 5.79
N LEU A 237 -8.07 -9.29 4.71
CA LEU A 237 -8.49 -8.04 4.07
C LEU A 237 -9.46 -8.30 2.92
N GLU A 238 -10.69 -7.75 3.00
CA GLU A 238 -11.55 -7.59 1.83
C GLU A 238 -11.12 -6.37 1.01
N THR A 239 -10.79 -5.25 1.65
CA THR A 239 -10.29 -4.01 1.02
C THR A 239 -8.84 -3.74 1.38
N GLY A 240 -8.16 -2.82 0.67
CA GLY A 240 -6.75 -2.47 0.91
C GLY A 240 -6.53 -0.95 1.03
N ARG A 241 -7.05 -0.31 2.09
CA ARG A 241 -6.82 1.12 2.32
C ARG A 241 -5.50 1.34 3.05
N THR A 242 -4.92 2.51 2.87
CA THR A 242 -3.67 2.90 3.57
C THR A 242 -3.81 2.71 5.08
N HIS A 243 -2.87 2.00 5.70
CA HIS A 243 -2.81 1.69 7.12
C HIS A 243 -4.05 0.95 7.68
N GLN A 244 -4.84 0.26 6.83
CA GLN A 244 -6.18 -0.23 7.18
C GLN A 244 -6.21 -1.07 8.45
N ILE A 245 -5.42 -2.15 8.54
CA ILE A 245 -5.41 -3.03 9.73
C ILE A 245 -5.04 -2.22 10.98
N ARG A 246 -4.01 -1.37 10.89
CA ARG A 246 -3.52 -0.54 11.99
C ARG A 246 -4.59 0.41 12.52
N VAL A 247 -5.31 1.08 11.62
CA VAL A 247 -6.40 2.00 11.92
C VAL A 247 -7.60 1.26 12.53
N HIS A 248 -7.99 0.13 11.95
CA HIS A 248 -9.09 -0.69 12.44
C HIS A 248 -8.84 -1.25 13.84
N LEU A 249 -7.64 -1.79 14.09
CA LEU A 249 -7.30 -2.31 15.41
C LEU A 249 -7.20 -1.19 16.46
N LYS A 250 -6.68 -0.01 16.09
CA LYS A 250 -6.74 1.17 16.95
C LYS A 250 -8.18 1.59 17.23
N TYR A 251 -9.06 1.61 16.24
CA TYR A 251 -10.49 1.94 16.37
C TYR A 251 -11.19 0.99 17.36
N LYS A 252 -10.80 -0.29 17.37
CA LYS A 252 -11.26 -1.29 18.36
C LYS A 252 -10.54 -1.23 19.72
N GLY A 253 -9.66 -0.26 19.95
CA GLY A 253 -8.95 -0.08 21.23
C GLY A 253 -7.75 -1.02 21.42
N THR A 254 -7.41 -1.82 20.42
CA THR A 254 -6.30 -2.81 20.46
C THR A 254 -5.27 -2.48 19.39
N SER A 255 -4.37 -1.53 19.66
CA SER A 255 -3.33 -1.18 18.69
C SER A 255 -2.23 -2.25 18.58
N ILE A 256 -1.54 -2.26 17.43
CA ILE A 256 -0.46 -3.23 17.15
C ILE A 256 0.78 -2.91 17.99
N LEU A 257 1.50 -3.95 18.46
CA LEU A 257 2.78 -3.81 19.14
C LEU A 257 3.81 -3.15 18.20
N GLY A 258 4.63 -2.24 18.74
CA GLY A 258 5.66 -1.55 17.97
C GLY A 258 5.14 -0.51 16.97
N ASP A 259 3.82 -0.27 16.88
CA ASP A 259 3.28 0.75 15.98
C ASP A 259 3.47 2.17 16.56
N ASN A 260 4.45 2.89 16.05
CA ASN A 260 4.81 4.24 16.53
C ASN A 260 3.79 5.32 16.15
N GLN A 261 2.91 5.07 15.17
CA GLN A 261 1.93 6.05 14.71
C GLN A 261 0.55 5.87 15.35
N TYR A 262 0.12 4.62 15.51
CA TYR A 262 -1.22 4.27 16.02
C TYR A 262 -1.18 3.59 17.38
N GLY A 263 0.00 3.17 17.83
CA GLY A 263 0.20 2.47 19.09
C GLY A 263 0.12 3.34 20.34
N LYS A 264 0.16 2.71 21.49
CA LYS A 264 0.26 3.37 22.79
C LYS A 264 1.70 3.84 23.03
N LYS A 265 1.88 5.12 23.33
CA LYS A 265 3.19 5.72 23.56
C LYS A 265 3.88 5.30 24.88
N LYS A 266 3.14 4.81 25.86
CA LYS A 266 3.69 4.33 27.16
C LYS A 266 2.86 3.15 27.66
N ILE A 267 3.57 2.11 28.10
CA ILE A 267 2.96 0.98 28.80
C ILE A 267 2.96 1.34 30.29
N LYS A 268 1.77 1.58 30.83
CA LYS A 268 1.60 1.71 32.30
C LYS A 268 1.36 0.30 32.86
N PHE A 269 2.45 -0.41 33.15
CA PHE A 269 2.39 -1.70 33.83
C PHE A 269 3.33 -1.68 35.02
N LYS A 270 2.89 -2.11 36.21
CA LYS A 270 3.62 -1.94 37.48
C LYS A 270 4.89 -2.80 37.58
N LYS A 271 4.89 -4.00 36.96
CA LYS A 271 6.05 -4.88 36.90
C LYS A 271 6.14 -5.42 35.46
N VAL A 272 6.99 -4.83 34.63
CA VAL A 272 7.22 -5.34 33.27
C VAL A 272 8.52 -6.09 33.26
N ASN A 273 8.50 -7.31 32.72
CA ASN A 273 9.70 -8.09 32.50
C ASN A 273 10.70 -7.29 31.64
N LYS A 274 11.96 -7.22 32.10
CA LYS A 274 13.01 -6.45 31.42
C LYS A 274 13.26 -6.97 30.01
N ILE A 275 13.35 -8.29 29.84
CA ILE A 275 13.57 -8.93 28.54
C ILE A 275 12.41 -8.63 27.59
N PHE A 276 11.16 -8.60 28.09
CA PHE A 276 10.01 -8.21 27.26
C PHE A 276 10.14 -6.78 26.73
N THR A 277 10.59 -5.86 27.56
CA THR A 277 10.80 -4.46 27.15
C THR A 277 11.90 -4.35 26.10
N GLU A 278 13.03 -5.02 26.27
CA GLU A 278 14.14 -5.06 25.32
C GLU A 278 13.70 -5.64 23.97
N VAL A 279 12.99 -6.79 23.98
CA VAL A 279 12.49 -7.41 22.75
C VAL A 279 11.41 -6.55 22.06
N LEU A 280 10.62 -5.80 22.83
CA LEU A 280 9.64 -4.85 22.27
C LEU A 280 10.32 -3.66 21.58
N GLU A 281 11.42 -3.15 22.15
CA GLU A 281 12.23 -2.09 21.55
C GLU A 281 12.99 -2.56 20.29
N ASP A 282 13.37 -3.82 20.25
CA ASP A 282 13.97 -4.46 19.08
C ASP A 282 13.01 -4.61 17.87
N LEU A 283 11.70 -4.48 18.09
CA LEU A 283 10.74 -4.48 16.98
C LEU A 283 10.96 -3.24 16.09
N LYS A 284 11.32 -3.48 14.85
CA LYS A 284 11.61 -2.42 13.86
C LYS A 284 10.36 -1.73 13.29
N GLY A 285 9.29 -1.64 14.08
CA GLY A 285 7.99 -1.10 13.70
C GLY A 285 6.85 -2.01 14.13
N GLN A 286 5.70 -1.87 13.51
CA GLN A 286 4.51 -2.65 13.86
C GLN A 286 4.73 -4.17 13.66
N ALA A 287 4.41 -4.97 14.68
CA ALA A 287 4.36 -6.42 14.58
C ALA A 287 3.19 -6.86 13.69
N LEU A 288 3.31 -6.61 12.39
CA LEU A 288 2.33 -6.89 11.34
C LEU A 288 3.03 -7.50 10.13
N HIS A 289 2.57 -8.66 9.70
CA HIS A 289 3.18 -9.44 8.63
C HIS A 289 2.14 -9.96 7.64
N ALA A 290 2.31 -9.65 6.35
CA ALA A 290 1.52 -10.18 5.25
C ALA A 290 1.94 -11.62 4.96
N GLN A 291 1.37 -12.58 5.71
CA GLN A 291 1.82 -13.96 5.71
C GLN A 291 1.38 -14.72 4.46
N THR A 292 0.12 -14.53 4.04
CA THR A 292 -0.47 -15.29 2.93
C THR A 292 -0.95 -14.35 1.83
N LEU A 293 -0.70 -14.73 0.58
CA LEU A 293 -1.17 -14.04 -0.61
C LEU A 293 -1.68 -15.07 -1.61
N GLY A 294 -3.00 -15.03 -1.91
CA GLY A 294 -3.65 -15.92 -2.87
C GLY A 294 -4.35 -15.14 -3.98
N PHE A 295 -4.19 -15.58 -5.22
CA PHE A 295 -4.80 -14.98 -6.41
C PHE A 295 -4.84 -15.95 -7.59
N ASN A 296 -5.71 -15.68 -8.58
CA ASN A 296 -5.68 -16.41 -9.84
C ASN A 296 -4.51 -15.91 -10.70
N HIS A 297 -3.69 -16.85 -11.18
CA HIS A 297 -2.57 -16.52 -12.07
C HIS A 297 -3.09 -15.87 -13.37
N PRO A 298 -2.50 -14.75 -13.83
CA PRO A 298 -3.04 -13.98 -14.95
C PRO A 298 -3.26 -14.75 -16.25
N THR A 299 -2.38 -15.69 -16.59
CA THR A 299 -2.45 -16.45 -17.85
C THR A 299 -2.81 -17.93 -17.66
N LYS A 300 -2.44 -18.52 -16.50
CA LYS A 300 -2.62 -19.97 -16.28
C LYS A 300 -4.01 -20.35 -15.79
N ASN A 301 -4.88 -19.38 -15.46
CA ASN A 301 -6.22 -19.59 -14.87
C ASN A 301 -6.24 -20.54 -13.66
N LYS A 302 -5.13 -20.55 -12.90
CA LYS A 302 -4.93 -21.40 -11.73
C LYS A 302 -4.84 -20.55 -10.49
N TRP A 303 -5.53 -20.95 -9.43
CA TRP A 303 -5.35 -20.36 -8.12
C TRP A 303 -3.95 -20.65 -7.59
N MET A 304 -3.23 -19.59 -7.22
CA MET A 304 -1.91 -19.69 -6.59
C MET A 304 -1.99 -19.13 -5.18
N ASN A 305 -1.43 -19.88 -4.24
CA ASN A 305 -1.36 -19.47 -2.84
C ASN A 305 0.10 -19.51 -2.38
N PHE A 306 0.55 -18.40 -1.80
CA PHE A 306 1.89 -18.23 -1.29
C PHE A 306 1.82 -17.96 0.21
N GLU A 307 2.75 -18.54 0.94
CA GLU A 307 2.90 -18.32 2.37
C GLU A 307 4.36 -18.06 2.71
N THR A 308 4.61 -17.22 3.71
CA THR A 308 5.95 -16.93 4.19
C THR A 308 6.00 -16.96 5.71
N ASP A 309 7.17 -17.32 6.23
CA ASP A 309 7.47 -17.34 7.63
C ASP A 309 7.44 -15.94 8.27
N LEU A 310 7.03 -15.88 9.54
CA LEU A 310 7.15 -14.66 10.34
C LEU A 310 8.61 -14.19 10.40
N PRO A 311 8.87 -12.88 10.34
CA PRO A 311 10.24 -12.35 10.46
C PRO A 311 10.85 -12.61 11.84
N SER A 312 12.17 -12.57 11.92
CA SER A 312 12.93 -12.98 13.10
C SER A 312 12.57 -12.19 14.37
N ASP A 313 12.38 -10.89 14.26
CA ASP A 313 11.97 -10.01 15.36
C ASP A 313 10.56 -10.36 15.87
N PHE A 314 9.61 -10.61 14.96
CA PHE A 314 8.27 -11.08 15.32
C PHE A 314 8.32 -12.46 15.98
N LYS A 315 9.11 -13.42 15.42
CA LYS A 315 9.29 -14.76 16.01
C LYS A 315 9.90 -14.67 17.41
N LYS A 316 10.92 -13.79 17.61
CA LYS A 316 11.56 -13.55 18.92
C LYS A 316 10.53 -13.09 19.96
N MET A 317 9.71 -12.07 19.63
CA MET A 317 8.64 -11.61 20.49
C MET A 317 7.62 -12.71 20.79
N LEU A 318 7.14 -13.42 19.78
CA LEU A 318 6.15 -14.48 19.94
C LEU A 318 6.65 -15.62 20.83
N ASN A 319 7.91 -16.02 20.70
CA ASN A 319 8.51 -17.06 21.52
C ASN A 319 8.68 -16.58 22.97
N LEU A 320 9.05 -15.34 23.19
CA LEU A 320 9.11 -14.77 24.55
C LEU A 320 7.72 -14.73 25.19
N LEU A 321 6.69 -14.30 24.47
CA LEU A 321 5.31 -14.31 24.96
C LEU A 321 4.82 -15.72 25.33
N LYS A 322 5.23 -16.75 24.56
CA LYS A 322 4.91 -18.15 24.91
C LYS A 322 5.58 -18.61 26.20
N LYS A 323 6.81 -18.13 26.49
CA LYS A 323 7.56 -18.44 27.71
C LYS A 323 7.01 -17.75 28.95
N LEU A 324 6.55 -16.50 28.78
CA LEU A 324 6.04 -15.67 29.88
C LEU A 324 4.53 -15.80 30.08
N ASN A 325 3.87 -16.64 29.27
CA ASN A 325 2.44 -16.90 29.41
C ASN A 325 2.20 -17.76 30.64
N GLY A 326 1.38 -17.25 31.57
CA GLY A 326 0.90 -17.97 32.74
C GLY A 326 -0.19 -19.00 32.44
#